data_b822e63a538c0aed4090acd84c329452
#
_entry.id   b822e63a538c0aed4090acd84c329452
#
_cell.length_a   1.000
_cell.length_b   1.000
_cell.length_c   1.000
_cell.angle_alpha   90.00
_cell.angle_beta   90.00
_cell.angle_gamma   90.00
#
_symmetry.space_group_name_H-M   'P 1'
#
loop_
_entity.id
_entity.type
_entity.pdbx_description
1 polymer ?
#
loop_
_entity_poly.entity_id
_entity_poly.type
_entity_poly.pdbx_seq_one_letter_code
_entity_poly.pdbx_strand_id
1 'polypeptide(L)'
;VTRDYYTKNYTFPNDRQIEKVVNIVYEKIEEAESLFDEKWVSICRVVRDYYSATFKNTDKYSGCLERIRRSQPDEIIVVGHSLDGIDLPYFTLIDNYTDNKNIWTIVVHRDKEKLKLVNSLVTAGIDRKRIRTIPSGEFFDLDDTAAAHRITELRYRF
;
A
#
# COMPACT_ATOMS: atom_id res chain seq x y z
N VAL A 1 11.09 -12.10 20.01
CA VAL A 1 10.24 -12.38 18.83
C VAL A 1 10.86 -11.61 17.69
N THR A 2 11.54 -12.29 16.78
CA THR A 2 12.31 -11.68 15.72
C THR A 2 11.38 -11.17 14.60
N ARG A 3 11.73 -10.05 14.01
CA ARG A 3 11.04 -9.35 12.91
C ARG A 3 10.69 -10.29 11.73
N ASP A 4 11.41 -11.40 11.58
CA ASP A 4 11.22 -12.39 10.51
C ASP A 4 9.99 -13.28 10.67
N TYR A 5 9.44 -13.39 11.88
CA TYR A 5 8.24 -14.19 12.12
C TYR A 5 7.00 -13.54 11.50
N TYR A 6 6.95 -12.20 11.49
CA TYR A 6 5.82 -11.45 10.95
C TYR A 6 5.84 -11.29 9.43
N THR A 7 7.00 -11.40 8.78
CA THR A 7 7.13 -11.18 7.35
C THR A 7 6.90 -12.43 6.50
N LYS A 8 6.97 -13.64 7.07
CA LYS A 8 6.87 -14.89 6.30
C LYS A 8 5.46 -15.43 6.06
N ASN A 9 4.47 -15.04 6.86
CA ASN A 9 3.14 -15.65 6.83
C ASN A 9 1.97 -14.66 6.90
N TYR A 10 2.20 -13.37 6.77
CA TYR A 10 1.13 -12.38 6.87
C TYR A 10 0.67 -11.97 5.46
N THR A 11 -0.39 -12.59 5.00
CA THR A 11 -1.25 -11.96 3.99
C THR A 11 -2.02 -10.86 4.72
N PHE A 12 -1.76 -9.62 4.36
CA PHE A 12 -2.49 -8.49 4.94
C PHE A 12 -3.97 -8.66 4.63
N PRO A 13 -4.82 -8.60 5.66
CA PRO A 13 -6.24 -8.76 5.46
C PRO A 13 -6.78 -7.63 4.57
N ASN A 14 -7.61 -7.97 3.60
CA ASN A 14 -8.41 -7.00 2.88
C ASN A 14 -9.48 -6.38 3.81
N ASP A 15 -10.14 -5.32 3.37
CA ASP A 15 -11.13 -4.58 4.18
C ASP A 15 -12.18 -5.50 4.83
N ARG A 16 -12.67 -6.51 4.12
CA ARG A 16 -13.61 -7.51 4.66
C ARG A 16 -12.99 -8.38 5.76
N GLN A 17 -11.70 -8.67 5.68
CA GLN A 17 -11.00 -9.45 6.71
C GLN A 17 -10.73 -8.60 7.95
N ILE A 18 -10.44 -7.31 7.77
CA ILE A 18 -10.28 -6.36 8.88
C ILE A 18 -11.62 -6.15 9.57
N GLU A 19 -12.70 -5.94 8.83
CA GLU A 19 -14.06 -5.82 9.36
C GLU A 19 -14.46 -7.06 10.14
N LYS A 20 -14.16 -8.26 9.62
CA LYS A 20 -14.34 -9.52 10.36
C LYS A 20 -13.57 -9.56 11.67
N VAL A 21 -12.29 -9.16 11.65
CA VAL A 21 -11.45 -9.15 12.86
C VAL A 21 -12.00 -8.16 13.88
N VAL A 22 -12.41 -6.98 13.45
CA VAL A 22 -13.03 -5.97 14.31
C VAL A 22 -14.32 -6.50 14.93
N ASN A 23 -15.19 -7.13 14.15
CA ASN A 23 -16.43 -7.73 14.67
C ASN A 23 -16.17 -8.86 15.67
N ILE A 24 -15.22 -9.76 15.36
CA ILE A 24 -14.82 -10.82 16.30
C ILE A 24 -14.28 -10.22 17.62
N VAL A 25 -13.52 -9.13 17.54
CA VAL A 25 -13.00 -8.45 18.74
C VAL A 25 -14.14 -7.82 19.55
N TYR A 26 -15.17 -7.26 18.92
CA TYR A 26 -16.35 -6.76 19.61
C TYR A 26 -17.10 -7.90 20.34
N GLU A 27 -17.36 -9.01 19.66
CA GLU A 27 -17.99 -10.19 20.27
C GLU A 27 -17.18 -10.70 21.48
N LYS A 28 -15.84 -10.71 21.37
CA LYS A 28 -14.97 -11.12 22.47
C LYS A 28 -14.93 -10.12 23.63
N ILE A 29 -15.13 -8.84 23.38
CA ILE A 29 -15.30 -7.84 24.44
C ILE A 29 -16.60 -8.09 25.20
N GLU A 30 -17.71 -8.27 24.50
CA GLU A 30 -19.01 -8.56 25.13
C GLU A 30 -18.97 -9.85 25.95
N GLU A 31 -18.35 -10.91 25.42
CA GLU A 31 -18.14 -12.16 26.15
C GLU A 31 -17.33 -11.94 27.43
N ALA A 32 -16.20 -11.24 27.35
CA ALA A 32 -15.34 -10.96 28.48
C ALA A 32 -16.01 -10.04 29.54
N GLU A 33 -16.79 -9.07 29.12
CA GLU A 33 -17.58 -8.21 30.01
C GLU A 33 -18.65 -9.02 30.74
N SER A 34 -19.29 -9.98 30.08
CA SER A 34 -20.26 -10.87 30.71
C SER A 34 -19.66 -11.80 31.76
N LEU A 35 -18.36 -12.13 31.61
CA LEU A 35 -17.59 -12.96 32.53
C LEU A 35 -16.83 -12.15 33.61
N PHE A 36 -16.98 -10.82 33.61
CA PHE A 36 -16.24 -9.91 34.51
C PHE A 36 -14.69 -10.05 34.40
N ASP A 37 -14.19 -10.45 33.22
CA ASP A 37 -12.75 -10.58 32.97
C ASP A 37 -12.15 -9.25 32.50
N GLU A 38 -11.86 -8.35 33.42
CA GLU A 38 -11.30 -7.02 33.13
C GLU A 38 -9.97 -7.06 32.36
N LYS A 39 -9.15 -8.10 32.60
CA LYS A 39 -7.87 -8.23 31.89
C LYS A 39 -8.11 -8.53 30.41
N TRP A 40 -9.03 -9.46 30.13
CA TRP A 40 -9.35 -9.82 28.75
C TRP A 40 -10.03 -8.68 28.02
N VAL A 41 -10.96 -7.99 28.67
CA VAL A 41 -11.58 -6.76 28.15
C VAL A 41 -10.53 -5.72 27.76
N SER A 42 -9.54 -5.48 28.65
CA SER A 42 -8.48 -4.50 28.38
C SER A 42 -7.62 -4.89 27.17
N ILE A 43 -7.25 -6.17 27.04
CA ILE A 43 -6.50 -6.68 25.90
C ILE A 43 -7.29 -6.51 24.59
N CYS A 44 -8.54 -6.92 24.59
CA CYS A 44 -9.42 -6.81 23.42
C CYS A 44 -9.62 -5.34 22.98
N ARG A 45 -9.77 -4.41 23.93
CA ARG A 45 -9.87 -2.97 23.65
C ARG A 45 -8.58 -2.43 22.99
N VAL A 46 -7.41 -2.78 23.49
CA VAL A 46 -6.13 -2.37 22.89
C VAL A 46 -6.00 -2.91 21.45
N VAL A 47 -6.37 -4.16 21.23
CA VAL A 47 -6.35 -4.77 19.89
C VAL A 47 -7.33 -4.04 18.97
N ARG A 48 -8.56 -3.78 19.39
CA ARG A 48 -9.55 -3.01 18.62
C ARG A 48 -9.02 -1.63 18.26
N ASP A 49 -8.49 -0.90 19.24
CA ASP A 49 -8.02 0.47 19.04
C ASP A 49 -6.82 0.50 18.09
N TYR A 50 -5.93 -0.49 18.17
CA TYR A 50 -4.83 -0.66 17.23
C TYR A 50 -5.34 -0.87 15.80
N TYR A 51 -6.25 -1.80 15.58
CA TYR A 51 -6.81 -2.05 14.24
C TYR A 51 -7.58 -0.84 13.72
N SER A 52 -8.37 -0.18 14.57
CA SER A 52 -9.10 1.03 14.18
C SER A 52 -8.18 2.20 13.81
N ALA A 53 -7.05 2.34 14.51
CA ALA A 53 -6.07 3.39 14.25
C ALA A 53 -5.19 3.11 13.03
N THR A 54 -4.92 1.83 12.75
CA THR A 54 -4.06 1.42 11.62
C THR A 54 -4.86 1.15 10.35
N PHE A 55 -6.17 1.06 10.44
CA PHE A 55 -7.04 0.92 9.26
C PHE A 55 -6.95 2.16 8.37
N LYS A 56 -6.54 1.95 7.13
CA LYS A 56 -6.46 3.00 6.12
C LYS A 56 -7.82 3.15 5.44
N ASN A 57 -8.62 4.07 5.93
CA ASN A 57 -9.89 4.40 5.28
C ASN A 57 -9.62 5.18 3.98
N THR A 58 -9.69 4.48 2.86
CA THR A 58 -9.47 5.06 1.53
C THR A 58 -10.51 6.10 1.15
N ASP A 59 -11.71 6.05 1.72
CA ASP A 59 -12.81 6.99 1.42
C ASP A 59 -12.47 8.43 1.82
N LYS A 60 -11.67 8.60 2.87
CA LYS A 60 -11.18 9.93 3.29
C LYS A 60 -10.36 10.63 2.22
N TYR A 61 -9.79 9.89 1.30
CA TYR A 61 -8.91 10.39 0.24
C TYR A 61 -9.55 10.32 -1.14
N SER A 62 -10.84 10.00 -1.21
CA SER A 62 -11.58 9.88 -2.47
C SER A 62 -11.44 11.10 -3.38
N GLY A 63 -11.45 12.32 -2.80
CA GLY A 63 -11.25 13.55 -3.56
C GLY A 63 -9.86 13.69 -4.21
N CYS A 64 -8.80 13.18 -3.56
CA CYS A 64 -7.46 13.16 -4.15
C CYS A 64 -7.35 12.09 -5.23
N LEU A 65 -7.93 10.92 -4.98
CA LEU A 65 -7.94 9.80 -5.92
C LEU A 65 -8.77 10.12 -7.16
N GLU A 66 -9.85 10.89 -7.02
CA GLU A 66 -10.65 11.39 -8.15
C GLU A 66 -9.83 12.28 -9.11
N ARG A 67 -8.83 13.02 -8.62
CA ARG A 67 -7.90 13.77 -9.49
C ARG A 67 -7.06 12.83 -10.34
N ILE A 68 -6.59 11.72 -9.77
CA ILE A 68 -5.85 10.69 -10.51
C ILE A 68 -6.74 10.10 -11.60
N ARG A 69 -7.99 9.77 -11.26
CA ARG A 69 -8.97 9.28 -12.23
C ARG A 69 -9.19 10.24 -13.40
N ARG A 70 -9.26 11.55 -13.13
CA ARG A 70 -9.47 12.58 -14.17
C ARG A 70 -8.22 12.81 -15.02
N SER A 71 -7.03 12.68 -14.44
CA SER A 71 -5.78 12.91 -15.17
C SER A 71 -5.41 11.77 -16.10
N GLN A 72 -5.94 10.55 -15.85
CA GLN A 72 -5.64 9.35 -16.64
C GLN A 72 -4.14 9.22 -16.97
N PRO A 73 -3.26 9.16 -15.98
CA PRO A 73 -1.82 9.10 -16.21
C PRO A 73 -1.46 7.80 -16.94
N ASP A 74 -0.50 7.85 -17.84
CA ASP A 74 0.03 6.66 -18.50
C ASP A 74 0.95 5.83 -17.60
N GLU A 75 1.59 6.51 -16.64
CA GLU A 75 2.56 5.91 -15.75
C GLU A 75 2.39 6.40 -14.31
N ILE A 76 2.56 5.50 -13.37
CA ILE A 76 2.60 5.78 -11.93
C ILE A 76 4.00 5.44 -11.42
N ILE A 77 4.68 6.46 -10.91
CA ILE A 77 6.05 6.29 -10.40
C ILE A 77 6.02 6.25 -8.88
N VAL A 78 6.56 5.17 -8.31
CA VAL A 78 6.66 4.96 -6.87
C VAL A 78 8.08 5.21 -6.42
N VAL A 79 8.28 6.26 -5.62
CA VAL A 79 9.60 6.68 -5.12
C VAL A 79 9.62 6.64 -3.60
N GLY A 80 10.64 5.98 -3.03
CA GLY A 80 10.90 6.01 -1.58
C GLY A 80 9.82 5.36 -0.71
N HIS A 81 8.98 4.48 -1.29
CA HIS A 81 7.91 3.80 -0.58
C HIS A 81 8.25 2.34 -0.35
N SER A 82 7.98 1.82 0.86
CA SER A 82 8.24 0.41 1.21
C SER A 82 7.27 -0.56 0.55
N LEU A 83 6.14 -0.08 0.04
CA LEU A 83 5.03 -0.88 -0.48
C LEU A 83 4.55 -1.94 0.52
N ASP A 84 4.64 -1.64 1.81
CA ASP A 84 4.17 -2.55 2.85
C ASP A 84 2.64 -2.65 2.85
N GLY A 85 2.14 -3.79 3.29
CA GLY A 85 0.76 -4.23 3.08
C GLY A 85 -0.34 -3.30 3.60
N ILE A 86 -0.04 -2.42 4.56
CA ILE A 86 -1.00 -1.44 5.09
C ILE A 86 -1.46 -0.45 4.00
N ASP A 87 -0.61 -0.17 3.02
CA ASP A 87 -0.91 0.80 1.97
C ASP A 87 -1.40 0.14 0.66
N LEU A 88 -1.43 -1.19 0.59
CA LEU A 88 -1.90 -1.92 -0.60
C LEU A 88 -3.31 -1.51 -1.07
N PRO A 89 -4.29 -1.22 -0.19
CA PRO A 89 -5.61 -0.77 -0.62
C PRO A 89 -5.57 0.50 -1.49
N TYR A 90 -4.63 1.42 -1.21
CA TYR A 90 -4.47 2.62 -2.04
C TYR A 90 -3.95 2.30 -3.44
N PHE A 91 -3.00 1.39 -3.56
CA PHE A 91 -2.47 0.99 -4.87
C PHE A 91 -3.52 0.29 -5.70
N THR A 92 -4.30 -0.61 -5.10
CA THR A 92 -5.45 -1.25 -5.75
C THR A 92 -6.45 -0.22 -6.24
N LEU A 93 -6.75 0.78 -5.41
CA LEU A 93 -7.73 1.80 -5.75
C LEU A 93 -7.23 2.73 -6.87
N ILE A 94 -5.96 3.14 -6.81
CA ILE A 94 -5.32 3.94 -7.87
C ILE A 94 -5.35 3.17 -9.21
N ASP A 95 -4.99 1.89 -9.20
CA ASP A 95 -4.99 1.07 -10.41
C ASP A 95 -6.39 0.95 -11.01
N ASN A 96 -7.42 0.76 -10.17
CA ASN A 96 -8.82 0.70 -10.60
C ASN A 96 -9.30 2.04 -11.18
N TYR A 97 -8.91 3.17 -10.59
CA TYR A 97 -9.28 4.50 -11.08
C TYR A 97 -8.65 4.84 -12.43
N THR A 98 -7.59 4.15 -12.79
CA THR A 98 -6.89 4.33 -14.05
C THR A 98 -7.14 3.19 -15.04
N ASP A 99 -8.28 2.51 -14.88
CA ASP A 99 -8.76 1.42 -15.74
C ASP A 99 -7.78 0.24 -15.88
N ASN A 100 -6.89 0.07 -14.91
CA ASN A 100 -5.86 -0.99 -14.91
C ASN A 100 -4.95 -0.95 -16.16
N LYS A 101 -4.64 0.24 -16.67
CA LYS A 101 -3.84 0.41 -17.91
C LYS A 101 -2.44 0.97 -17.67
N ASN A 102 -2.21 1.64 -16.55
CA ASN A 102 -0.97 2.32 -16.27
C ASN A 102 0.22 1.39 -16.17
N ILE A 103 1.38 1.90 -16.54
CA ILE A 103 2.65 1.32 -16.16
C ILE A 103 2.99 1.76 -14.73
N TRP A 104 3.42 0.83 -13.91
CA TRP A 104 3.90 1.08 -12.56
C TRP A 104 5.42 0.99 -12.54
N THR A 105 6.09 2.10 -12.31
CA THR A 105 7.55 2.16 -12.23
C THR A 105 7.97 2.35 -10.78
N ILE A 106 8.67 1.37 -10.23
CA ILE A 106 9.20 1.40 -8.87
C ILE A 106 10.65 1.84 -8.91
N VAL A 107 10.98 2.93 -8.21
CA VAL A 107 12.36 3.36 -8.01
C VAL A 107 12.95 2.56 -6.86
N VAL A 108 13.93 1.71 -7.17
CA VAL A 108 14.53 0.75 -6.23
C VAL A 108 15.87 1.29 -5.72
N HIS A 109 15.99 1.44 -4.40
CA HIS A 109 17.23 1.90 -3.78
C HIS A 109 18.26 0.77 -3.62
N ARG A 110 17.81 -0.46 -3.34
CA ARG A 110 18.65 -1.63 -3.14
C ARG A 110 18.10 -2.81 -3.94
N ASP A 111 18.94 -3.42 -4.75
CA ASP A 111 18.55 -4.55 -5.61
C ASP A 111 17.88 -5.70 -4.86
N LYS A 112 18.31 -5.98 -3.63
CA LYS A 112 17.71 -7.01 -2.78
C LYS A 112 16.23 -6.76 -2.42
N GLU A 113 15.75 -5.53 -2.53
CA GLU A 113 14.38 -5.14 -2.22
C GLU A 113 13.45 -5.23 -3.44
N LYS A 114 14.04 -5.27 -4.64
CA LYS A 114 13.32 -5.28 -5.92
C LYS A 114 12.20 -6.31 -5.97
N LEU A 115 12.51 -7.56 -5.64
CA LEU A 115 11.53 -8.65 -5.71
C LEU A 115 10.40 -8.46 -4.69
N LYS A 116 10.72 -8.00 -3.48
CA LYS A 116 9.73 -7.69 -2.45
C LYS A 116 8.75 -6.62 -2.93
N LEU A 117 9.28 -5.50 -3.45
CA LEU A 117 8.49 -4.37 -3.91
C LEU A 117 7.57 -4.74 -5.08
N VAL A 118 8.09 -5.50 -6.05
CA VAL A 118 7.29 -6.01 -7.15
C VAL A 118 6.17 -6.92 -6.66
N ASN A 119 6.47 -7.87 -5.76
CA ASN A 119 5.48 -8.79 -5.22
C ASN A 119 4.40 -8.06 -4.42
N SER A 120 4.73 -6.96 -3.74
CA SER A 120 3.75 -6.13 -3.04
C SER A 120 2.71 -5.56 -4.00
N LEU A 121 3.12 -4.98 -5.14
CA LEU A 121 2.18 -4.49 -6.14
C LEU A 121 1.36 -5.61 -6.80
N VAL A 122 1.98 -6.77 -7.04
CA VAL A 122 1.24 -7.95 -7.53
C VAL A 122 0.18 -8.38 -6.51
N THR A 123 0.50 -8.34 -5.22
CA THR A 123 -0.47 -8.64 -4.15
C THR A 123 -1.61 -7.61 -4.09
N ALA A 124 -1.34 -6.36 -4.46
CA ALA A 124 -2.36 -5.33 -4.63
C ALA A 124 -3.25 -5.54 -5.88
N GLY A 125 -2.98 -6.56 -6.69
CA GLY A 125 -3.76 -6.90 -7.89
C GLY A 125 -3.22 -6.32 -9.19
N ILE A 126 -2.07 -5.65 -9.17
CA ILE A 126 -1.47 -5.05 -10.37
C ILE A 126 -0.78 -6.13 -11.20
N ASP A 127 -1.11 -6.21 -12.51
CA ASP A 127 -0.49 -7.19 -13.40
C ASP A 127 1.04 -6.99 -13.44
N ARG A 128 1.76 -8.10 -13.21
CA ARG A 128 3.23 -8.13 -13.23
C ARG A 128 3.83 -7.55 -14.51
N LYS A 129 3.14 -7.68 -15.64
CA LYS A 129 3.59 -7.16 -16.96
C LYS A 129 3.61 -5.63 -17.02
N ARG A 130 2.83 -4.98 -16.18
CA ARG A 130 2.75 -3.51 -16.07
C ARG A 130 3.73 -2.93 -15.05
N ILE A 131 4.46 -3.79 -14.30
CA ILE A 131 5.39 -3.35 -13.26
C ILE A 131 6.80 -3.32 -13.83
N ARG A 132 7.44 -2.17 -13.73
CA ARG A 132 8.84 -1.92 -14.08
C ARG A 132 9.64 -1.52 -12.84
N THR A 133 10.93 -1.67 -12.89
CA THR A 133 11.82 -1.22 -11.83
C THR A 133 12.98 -0.45 -12.44
N ILE A 134 13.36 0.64 -11.78
CA ILE A 134 14.52 1.45 -12.15
C ILE A 134 15.40 1.65 -10.89
N PRO A 135 16.72 1.49 -10.97
CA PRO A 135 17.60 1.83 -9.87
C PRO A 135 17.50 3.32 -9.49
N SER A 136 17.57 3.62 -8.20
CA SER A 136 17.48 5.02 -7.74
C SER A 136 18.62 5.90 -8.27
N GLY A 137 19.83 5.36 -8.43
CA GLY A 137 20.94 6.07 -9.04
C GLY A 137 20.63 6.49 -10.48
N GLU A 138 20.03 5.59 -11.26
CA GLU A 138 19.65 5.88 -12.65
C GLU A 138 18.46 6.87 -12.72
N PHE A 139 17.51 6.78 -11.77
CA PHE A 139 16.34 7.66 -11.73
C PHE A 139 16.72 9.10 -11.32
N PHE A 140 17.62 9.23 -10.35
CA PHE A 140 18.08 10.52 -9.82
C PHE A 140 19.40 10.97 -10.43
N ASP A 141 19.92 10.26 -11.44
CA ASP A 141 21.12 10.69 -12.14
C ASP A 141 20.81 11.99 -12.87
N LEU A 142 21.26 13.08 -12.24
CA LEU A 142 21.10 14.45 -12.69
C LEU A 142 22.24 14.89 -13.61
N ASP A 143 22.98 13.95 -14.19
CA ASP A 143 23.91 14.30 -15.25
C ASP A 143 23.18 15.06 -16.36
N ASP A 144 23.57 16.31 -16.52
CA ASP A 144 22.83 17.46 -17.06
C ASP A 144 22.10 17.28 -18.40
N THR A 145 22.38 16.23 -19.13
CA THR A 145 21.77 16.01 -20.44
C THR A 145 20.59 15.03 -20.41
N ALA A 146 20.70 13.93 -19.68
CA ALA A 146 19.64 12.90 -19.67
C ALA A 146 18.45 13.30 -18.75
N ALA A 147 18.75 13.96 -17.63
CA ALA A 147 17.71 14.43 -16.71
C ALA A 147 16.91 15.60 -17.29
N ALA A 148 17.56 16.53 -17.97
CA ALA A 148 16.89 17.61 -18.69
C ALA A 148 15.95 17.08 -19.79
N HIS A 149 16.37 16.04 -20.51
CA HIS A 149 15.50 15.39 -21.51
C HIS A 149 14.30 14.69 -20.86
N ARG A 150 14.49 13.94 -19.79
CA ARG A 150 13.38 13.24 -19.10
C ARG A 150 12.40 14.21 -18.44
N ILE A 151 12.89 15.28 -17.81
CA ILE A 151 12.02 16.33 -17.24
C ILE A 151 11.29 17.07 -18.35
N THR A 152 11.90 17.28 -19.50
CA THR A 152 11.28 17.90 -20.65
C THR A 152 10.21 17.00 -21.27
N GLU A 153 10.48 15.70 -21.44
CA GLU A 153 9.50 14.74 -21.90
C GLU A 153 8.31 14.60 -20.96
N LEU A 154 8.54 14.64 -19.64
CA LEU A 154 7.47 14.63 -18.65
C LEU A 154 6.65 15.94 -18.66
N ARG A 155 7.26 17.09 -18.94
CA ARG A 155 6.57 18.38 -19.02
C ARG A 155 5.71 18.56 -20.26
N TYR A 156 6.04 17.90 -21.37
CA TYR A 156 5.29 17.99 -22.63
C TYR A 156 4.20 16.92 -22.78
N ARG A 157 4.03 16.03 -21.79
CA ARG A 157 2.95 15.04 -21.76
C ARG A 157 1.77 15.44 -20.86
N PHE A 158 1.78 16.67 -20.34
CA PHE A 158 0.66 17.24 -19.58
C PHE A 158 0.01 18.40 -20.32
#